data_669ca51357046cb9e5f78af0e6f8233a
#
_entry.id   669ca51357046cb9e5f78af0e6f8233a
#
_cell.length_a   1.000
_cell.length_b   1.000
_cell.length_c   1.000
_cell.angle_alpha   90.00
_cell.angle_beta   90.00
_cell.angle_gamma   90.00
#
_symmetry.space_group_name_H-M   'P 1'
#
loop_
_entity.id
_entity.type
_entity.pdbx_description
1 polymer ?
#
loop_
_entity_poly.entity_id
_entity_poly.type
_entity_poly.pdbx_seq_one_letter_code
_entity_poly.pdbx_strand_id
1 'polypeptide(L)'
;MSIHIAAKVGEIAETILLPGDPKRAKWIAENYLENAFCYTDIRGMLGFTGTYKGKKISIQGTGMGIPSISIYITELMKDYGVKNLIRVGSAGSYQKDIKVRDIVIAMSASTDSNINNRRFKGANFSPTANFELFTKALKVAEEKNIKIKAGNILTSDEFYNDDSNYYKKWADFGVLAVEMETAGLYTLASKYKAKALSILTISDSLVSPEVTSAEEREKTFSEMIELALETAIRI
;
A
#
# COMPACT_ATOMS: atom_id res chain seq x y z
N MET A 1 -17.15 -12.86 -12.46
CA MET A 1 -17.86 -11.63 -12.00
C MET A 1 -17.42 -11.43 -10.55
N SER A 2 -16.91 -10.26 -10.24
CA SER A 2 -16.48 -9.90 -8.89
C SER A 2 -17.67 -9.86 -7.93
N ILE A 3 -17.46 -10.24 -6.67
CA ILE A 3 -18.48 -10.20 -5.61
C ILE A 3 -18.37 -8.93 -4.78
N HIS A 4 -17.16 -8.37 -4.68
CA HIS A 4 -16.87 -7.24 -3.79
C HIS A 4 -16.61 -5.93 -4.54
N ILE A 5 -16.59 -5.95 -5.88
CA ILE A 5 -16.38 -4.78 -6.74
C ILE A 5 -17.46 -4.74 -7.81
N ALA A 6 -18.18 -3.61 -7.93
CA ALA A 6 -19.33 -3.44 -8.83
C ALA A 6 -18.99 -2.87 -10.22
N ALA A 7 -17.71 -2.68 -10.53
CA ALA A 7 -17.28 -2.07 -11.78
C ALA A 7 -17.67 -2.91 -13.01
N LYS A 8 -17.91 -2.22 -14.13
CA LYS A 8 -18.02 -2.85 -15.44
C LYS A 8 -16.63 -3.08 -16.04
N VAL A 9 -16.55 -4.01 -16.98
CA VAL A 9 -15.31 -4.25 -17.75
C VAL A 9 -14.85 -2.95 -18.41
N GLY A 10 -13.58 -2.61 -18.23
CA GLY A 10 -12.99 -1.40 -18.76
C GLY A 10 -13.17 -0.14 -17.90
N GLU A 11 -13.95 -0.15 -16.84
CA GLU A 11 -14.05 0.99 -15.90
C GLU A 11 -12.80 1.15 -15.04
N ILE A 12 -12.17 0.06 -14.61
CA ILE A 12 -10.95 0.09 -13.80
C ILE A 12 -9.70 0.20 -14.70
N ALA A 13 -8.76 1.04 -14.32
CA ALA A 13 -7.49 1.21 -15.03
C ALA A 13 -6.53 0.03 -14.77
N GLU A 14 -5.57 -0.18 -15.67
CA GLU A 14 -4.50 -1.18 -15.47
C GLU A 14 -3.58 -0.84 -14.28
N THR A 15 -3.51 0.45 -13.91
CA THR A 15 -2.72 0.96 -12.78
C THR A 15 -3.64 1.51 -11.71
N ILE A 16 -3.44 1.06 -10.47
CA ILE A 16 -4.31 1.39 -9.36
C ILE A 16 -3.53 1.74 -8.09
N LEU A 17 -4.01 2.76 -7.36
CA LEU A 17 -3.57 3.07 -6.00
C LEU A 17 -4.48 2.38 -4.98
N LEU A 18 -3.87 1.84 -3.92
CA LEU A 18 -4.53 1.01 -2.91
C LEU A 18 -4.34 1.59 -1.50
N PRO A 19 -5.13 2.60 -1.09
CA PRO A 19 -5.25 2.96 0.32
C PRO A 19 -6.04 1.90 1.09
N GLY A 20 -5.72 1.69 2.37
CA GLY A 20 -6.51 0.82 3.25
C GLY A 20 -7.89 1.42 3.54
N ASP A 21 -7.94 2.72 3.82
CA ASP A 21 -9.15 3.46 4.17
C ASP A 21 -9.95 3.88 2.91
N PRO A 22 -11.25 3.49 2.79
CA PRO A 22 -12.10 3.89 1.68
C PRO A 22 -12.38 5.41 1.65
N LYS A 23 -12.36 6.10 2.77
CA LYS A 23 -12.47 7.58 2.80
C LYS A 23 -11.23 8.24 2.21
N ARG A 24 -10.05 7.68 2.46
CA ARG A 24 -8.82 8.13 1.80
C ARG A 24 -8.87 7.86 0.31
N ALA A 25 -9.44 6.74 -0.14
CA ALA A 25 -9.65 6.49 -1.57
C ALA A 25 -10.51 7.59 -2.21
N LYS A 26 -11.61 7.98 -1.56
CA LYS A 26 -12.46 9.08 -1.99
C LYS A 26 -11.70 10.41 -2.02
N TRP A 27 -11.00 10.74 -0.94
CA TRP A 27 -10.24 11.99 -0.83
C TRP A 27 -9.17 12.10 -1.93
N ILE A 28 -8.42 11.02 -2.21
CA ILE A 28 -7.43 11.02 -3.30
C ILE A 28 -8.11 11.25 -4.65
N ALA A 29 -9.24 10.58 -4.91
CA ALA A 29 -9.96 10.73 -6.16
C ALA A 29 -10.47 12.18 -6.37
N GLU A 30 -11.04 12.77 -5.34
CA GLU A 30 -11.60 14.13 -5.39
C GLU A 30 -10.54 15.23 -5.50
N ASN A 31 -9.33 15.02 -4.96
CA ASN A 31 -8.29 16.05 -4.92
C ASN A 31 -7.22 15.92 -6.03
N TYR A 32 -7.08 14.74 -6.63
CA TYR A 32 -6.00 14.49 -7.60
C TYR A 32 -6.48 14.02 -8.96
N LEU A 33 -7.68 13.43 -9.09
CA LEU A 33 -8.14 12.92 -10.37
C LEU A 33 -9.14 13.87 -11.05
N GLU A 34 -8.94 14.11 -12.32
CA GLU A 34 -9.90 14.75 -13.18
C GLU A 34 -11.00 13.76 -13.59
N ASN A 35 -12.25 14.23 -13.67
CA ASN A 35 -13.42 13.42 -14.09
C ASN A 35 -13.57 12.12 -13.30
N ALA A 36 -13.27 12.15 -11.99
CA ALA A 36 -13.36 10.99 -11.14
C ALA A 36 -14.81 10.51 -10.97
N PHE A 37 -15.04 9.21 -11.11
CA PHE A 37 -16.32 8.58 -10.81
C PHE A 37 -16.14 7.37 -9.91
N CYS A 38 -17.12 7.12 -9.04
CA CYS A 38 -17.17 5.95 -8.17
C CYS A 38 -17.68 4.74 -8.96
N TYR A 39 -16.88 3.67 -9.09
CA TYR A 39 -17.30 2.45 -9.76
C TYR A 39 -17.80 1.36 -8.80
N THR A 40 -17.52 1.51 -7.50
CA THR A 40 -17.99 0.58 -6.46
C THR A 40 -18.09 1.26 -5.10
N ASP A 41 -19.14 0.88 -4.37
CA ASP A 41 -19.37 1.22 -2.96
C ASP A 41 -19.78 -0.01 -2.14
N ILE A 42 -19.65 -1.21 -2.73
CA ILE A 42 -20.03 -2.47 -2.09
C ILE A 42 -19.33 -2.58 -0.74
N ARG A 43 -20.11 -2.83 0.32
CA ARG A 43 -19.64 -2.94 1.72
C ARG A 43 -18.97 -1.67 2.24
N GLY A 44 -19.21 -0.50 1.63
CA GLY A 44 -18.54 0.76 1.95
C GLY A 44 -17.08 0.83 1.47
N MET A 45 -16.64 -0.15 0.70
CA MET A 45 -15.27 -0.18 0.19
C MET A 45 -15.21 0.54 -1.16
N LEU A 46 -15.01 1.85 -1.08
CA LEU A 46 -15.10 2.77 -2.22
C LEU A 46 -13.97 2.56 -3.22
N GLY A 47 -14.32 2.60 -4.50
CA GLY A 47 -13.37 2.59 -5.62
C GLY A 47 -13.72 3.64 -6.66
N PHE A 48 -12.69 4.30 -7.19
CA PHE A 48 -12.82 5.42 -8.12
C PHE A 48 -11.91 5.25 -9.33
N THR A 49 -12.33 5.78 -10.46
CA THR A 49 -11.48 5.92 -11.65
C THR A 49 -11.60 7.34 -12.17
N GLY A 50 -10.48 7.90 -12.61
CA GLY A 50 -10.40 9.21 -13.22
C GLY A 50 -9.11 9.35 -14.02
N THR A 51 -8.70 10.57 -14.29
CA THR A 51 -7.51 10.89 -15.06
C THR A 51 -6.53 11.71 -14.24
N TYR A 52 -5.26 11.33 -14.25
CA TYR A 52 -4.17 12.11 -13.67
C TYR A 52 -3.15 12.42 -14.76
N LYS A 53 -2.93 13.71 -15.07
CA LYS A 53 -2.03 14.17 -16.16
C LYS A 53 -2.24 13.40 -17.47
N GLY A 54 -3.50 13.22 -17.88
CA GLY A 54 -3.88 12.55 -19.12
C GLY A 54 -3.80 11.02 -19.10
N LYS A 55 -3.43 10.40 -17.98
CA LYS A 55 -3.40 8.94 -17.80
C LYS A 55 -4.56 8.47 -16.94
N LYS A 56 -5.25 7.42 -17.37
CA LYS A 56 -6.31 6.78 -16.60
C LYS A 56 -5.73 6.07 -15.38
N ILE A 57 -6.21 6.41 -14.19
CA ILE A 57 -5.79 5.84 -12.90
C ILE A 57 -7.02 5.45 -12.10
N SER A 58 -6.94 4.32 -11.40
CA SER A 58 -7.95 3.91 -10.44
C SER A 58 -7.43 4.00 -9.01
N ILE A 59 -8.34 4.11 -8.07
CA ILE A 59 -8.06 4.11 -6.64
C ILE A 59 -9.08 3.20 -5.96
N GLN A 60 -8.65 2.26 -5.13
CA GLN A 60 -9.52 1.31 -4.45
C GLN A 60 -9.17 1.20 -2.98
N GLY A 61 -10.14 1.40 -2.11
CA GLY A 61 -10.03 1.04 -0.70
C GLY A 61 -9.85 -0.47 -0.55
N THR A 62 -9.02 -0.91 0.37
CA THR A 62 -8.72 -2.34 0.56
C THR A 62 -9.08 -2.88 1.94
N GLY A 63 -9.46 -2.01 2.88
CA GLY A 63 -9.60 -2.37 4.28
C GLY A 63 -8.26 -2.60 4.96
N MET A 64 -8.29 -3.16 6.16
CA MET A 64 -7.11 -3.45 6.97
C MET A 64 -6.82 -4.94 7.00
N GLY A 65 -5.53 -5.29 6.98
CA GLY A 65 -5.02 -6.64 7.13
C GLY A 65 -4.96 -7.45 5.84
N ILE A 66 -4.08 -8.46 5.84
CA ILE A 66 -3.86 -9.36 4.69
C ILE A 66 -5.15 -10.00 4.19
N PRO A 67 -6.08 -10.50 5.04
CA PRO A 67 -7.31 -11.11 4.54
C PRO A 67 -8.16 -10.14 3.71
N SER A 68 -8.31 -8.88 4.16
CA SER A 68 -9.10 -7.89 3.45
C SER A 68 -8.48 -7.51 2.11
N ILE A 69 -7.23 -7.05 2.10
CA ILE A 69 -6.57 -6.66 0.85
C ILE A 69 -6.53 -7.82 -0.16
N SER A 70 -6.36 -9.06 0.31
CA SER A 70 -6.30 -10.25 -0.55
C SER A 70 -7.57 -10.45 -1.38
N ILE A 71 -8.74 -10.10 -0.84
CA ILE A 71 -10.02 -10.17 -1.57
C ILE A 71 -9.98 -9.20 -2.75
N TYR A 72 -9.77 -7.91 -2.45
CA TYR A 72 -9.85 -6.84 -3.46
C TYR A 72 -8.79 -6.97 -4.55
N ILE A 73 -7.52 -7.19 -4.20
CA ILE A 73 -6.47 -7.30 -5.22
C ILE A 73 -6.60 -8.57 -6.07
N THR A 74 -7.16 -9.65 -5.51
CA THR A 74 -7.43 -10.85 -6.32
C THR A 74 -8.48 -10.55 -7.39
N GLU A 75 -9.58 -9.91 -7.04
CA GLU A 75 -10.64 -9.54 -7.98
C GLU A 75 -10.14 -8.49 -8.99
N LEU A 76 -9.39 -7.48 -8.54
CA LEU A 76 -8.79 -6.47 -9.41
C LEU A 76 -7.89 -7.09 -10.50
N MET A 77 -7.01 -8.01 -10.12
CA MET A 77 -6.10 -8.66 -11.08
C MET A 77 -6.83 -9.68 -11.95
N LYS A 78 -7.70 -10.50 -11.37
CA LYS A 78 -8.32 -11.63 -12.05
C LYS A 78 -9.50 -11.22 -12.93
N ASP A 79 -10.39 -10.35 -12.41
CA ASP A 79 -11.67 -10.02 -13.07
C ASP A 79 -11.58 -8.71 -13.87
N TYR A 80 -10.68 -7.79 -13.49
CA TYR A 80 -10.55 -6.47 -14.13
C TYR A 80 -9.23 -6.22 -14.84
N GLY A 81 -8.29 -7.17 -14.78
CA GLY A 81 -7.04 -7.09 -15.55
C GLY A 81 -6.05 -6.03 -15.05
N VAL A 82 -6.12 -5.65 -13.77
CA VAL A 82 -5.15 -4.74 -13.14
C VAL A 82 -3.76 -5.35 -13.16
N LYS A 83 -2.78 -4.59 -13.63
CA LYS A 83 -1.39 -5.03 -13.80
C LYS A 83 -0.41 -4.38 -12.84
N ASN A 84 -0.70 -3.16 -12.39
CA ASN A 84 0.19 -2.36 -11.57
C ASN A 84 -0.56 -1.90 -10.32
N LEU A 85 -0.10 -2.35 -9.15
CA LEU A 85 -0.73 -2.11 -7.86
C LEU A 85 0.23 -1.32 -6.97
N ILE A 86 -0.15 -0.11 -6.59
CA ILE A 86 0.66 0.74 -5.72
C ILE A 86 -0.12 0.99 -4.43
N ARG A 87 0.32 0.35 -3.34
CA ARG A 87 -0.24 0.62 -2.02
C ARG A 87 0.26 1.97 -1.51
N VAL A 88 -0.67 2.77 -1.01
CA VAL A 88 -0.44 4.05 -0.34
C VAL A 88 -1.01 3.97 1.08
N GLY A 89 -0.15 3.72 2.05
CA GLY A 89 -0.55 3.39 3.41
C GLY A 89 0.13 4.21 4.49
N SER A 90 -0.29 3.98 5.74
CA SER A 90 0.41 4.42 6.93
C SER A 90 1.15 3.25 7.56
N ALA A 91 2.22 3.57 8.34
CA ALA A 91 3.02 2.58 9.07
C ALA A 91 3.55 3.18 10.36
N GLY A 92 3.80 2.32 11.35
CA GLY A 92 4.50 2.66 12.58
C GLY A 92 6.01 2.44 12.43
N SER A 93 6.84 3.42 12.85
CA SER A 93 8.30 3.30 12.76
C SER A 93 8.87 2.37 13.84
N TYR A 94 9.84 1.55 13.45
CA TYR A 94 10.69 0.74 14.34
C TYR A 94 12.09 1.31 14.54
N GLN A 95 12.45 2.41 13.85
CA GLN A 95 13.78 2.99 13.87
C GLN A 95 13.78 4.43 14.39
N LYS A 96 14.77 4.79 15.21
CA LYS A 96 14.88 6.13 15.83
C LYS A 96 15.16 7.24 14.80
N ASP A 97 15.77 6.90 13.67
CA ASP A 97 16.10 7.84 12.59
C ASP A 97 15.00 7.97 11.53
N ILE A 98 13.87 7.27 11.72
CA ILE A 98 12.68 7.36 10.88
C ILE A 98 11.57 8.03 11.69
N LYS A 99 11.21 9.24 11.29
CA LYS A 99 10.31 10.11 12.02
C LYS A 99 8.88 10.05 11.46
N VAL A 100 7.93 10.49 12.28
CA VAL A 100 6.57 10.74 11.82
C VAL A 100 6.59 11.67 10.61
N ARG A 101 5.83 11.32 9.58
CA ARG A 101 5.75 11.91 8.22
C ARG A 101 6.86 11.51 7.25
N ASP A 102 7.89 10.81 7.69
CA ASP A 102 8.86 10.22 6.73
C ASP A 102 8.16 9.22 5.80
N ILE A 103 8.67 9.12 4.58
CA ILE A 103 8.18 8.17 3.58
C ILE A 103 9.11 6.95 3.55
N VAL A 104 8.52 5.77 3.68
CA VAL A 104 9.19 4.48 3.54
C VAL A 104 8.69 3.76 2.30
N ILE A 105 9.59 3.34 1.41
CA ILE A 105 9.29 2.46 0.28
C ILE A 105 9.71 1.04 0.66
N ALA A 106 8.75 0.12 0.70
CA ALA A 106 9.00 -1.26 1.08
C ALA A 106 9.66 -2.04 -0.07
N MET A 107 10.95 -2.37 0.08
CA MET A 107 11.66 -3.27 -0.85
C MET A 107 11.19 -4.71 -0.69
N SER A 108 10.93 -5.11 0.54
CA SER A 108 10.43 -6.43 0.94
C SER A 108 9.56 -6.30 2.18
N ALA A 109 8.79 -7.34 2.46
CA ALA A 109 7.98 -7.40 3.66
C ALA A 109 8.16 -8.75 4.37
N SER A 110 8.77 -8.72 5.55
CA SER A 110 8.65 -9.80 6.53
C SER A 110 7.21 -9.88 7.03
N THR A 111 6.78 -11.01 7.56
CA THR A 111 5.45 -11.13 8.15
C THR A 111 5.42 -12.13 9.27
N ASP A 112 4.61 -11.87 10.29
CA ASP A 112 4.21 -12.82 11.33
C ASP A 112 2.93 -13.58 10.95
N SER A 113 2.27 -13.19 9.84
CA SER A 113 1.10 -13.89 9.35
C SER A 113 1.40 -15.30 8.87
N ASN A 114 0.53 -16.24 9.23
CA ASN A 114 0.66 -17.61 8.79
C ASN A 114 0.17 -17.87 7.35
N ILE A 115 -0.24 -16.82 6.61
CA ILE A 115 -0.85 -16.97 5.28
C ILE A 115 0.11 -17.58 4.25
N ASN A 116 1.38 -17.15 4.27
CA ASN A 116 2.39 -17.69 3.36
C ASN A 116 2.85 -19.09 3.78
N ASN A 117 2.99 -19.35 5.07
CA ASN A 117 3.31 -20.68 5.58
C ASN A 117 2.27 -21.73 5.12
N ARG A 118 0.97 -21.41 5.22
CA ARG A 118 -0.10 -22.28 4.70
C ARG A 118 -0.02 -22.45 3.19
N ARG A 119 0.23 -21.38 2.44
CA ARG A 119 0.28 -21.39 0.96
C ARG A 119 1.45 -22.20 0.43
N PHE A 120 2.60 -22.09 1.06
CA PHE A 120 3.85 -22.73 0.64
C PHE A 120 4.19 -24.00 1.45
N LYS A 121 3.23 -24.50 2.26
CA LYS A 121 3.37 -25.75 3.06
C LYS A 121 4.65 -25.77 3.91
N GLY A 122 4.94 -24.68 4.58
CA GLY A 122 6.11 -24.53 5.45
C GLY A 122 7.37 -24.00 4.77
N ALA A 123 7.41 -23.91 3.44
CA ALA A 123 8.52 -23.25 2.76
C ALA A 123 8.44 -21.72 2.88
N ASN A 124 9.59 -21.08 2.90
CA ASN A 124 9.69 -19.63 2.97
C ASN A 124 9.48 -18.99 1.59
N PHE A 125 8.61 -17.99 1.54
CA PHE A 125 8.46 -17.09 0.40
C PHE A 125 8.84 -15.68 0.84
N SER A 126 9.60 -14.96 0.02
CA SER A 126 10.05 -13.60 0.30
C SER A 126 9.18 -12.59 -0.46
N PRO A 127 8.17 -11.97 0.18
CA PRO A 127 7.36 -10.93 -0.44
C PRO A 127 8.24 -9.73 -0.81
N THR A 128 8.37 -9.45 -2.10
CA THR A 128 9.32 -8.47 -2.64
C THR A 128 8.62 -7.54 -3.63
N ALA A 129 8.96 -6.25 -3.59
CA ALA A 129 8.49 -5.25 -4.53
C ALA A 129 8.88 -5.60 -5.97
N ASN A 130 8.07 -5.17 -6.93
CA ASN A 130 8.49 -5.22 -8.32
C ASN A 130 9.64 -4.22 -8.57
N PHE A 131 10.75 -4.71 -9.12
CA PHE A 131 11.96 -3.92 -9.33
C PHE A 131 11.74 -2.68 -10.21
N GLU A 132 10.94 -2.79 -11.27
CA GLU A 132 10.66 -1.67 -12.16
C GLU A 132 9.86 -0.57 -11.45
N LEU A 133 8.80 -0.92 -10.69
CA LEU A 133 8.02 0.05 -9.91
C LEU A 133 8.88 0.71 -8.83
N PHE A 134 9.70 -0.09 -8.16
CA PHE A 134 10.59 0.39 -7.11
C PHE A 134 11.59 1.42 -7.66
N THR A 135 12.28 1.10 -8.75
CA THR A 135 13.28 2.01 -9.35
C THR A 135 12.64 3.29 -9.92
N LYS A 136 11.42 3.18 -10.49
CA LYS A 136 10.66 4.37 -10.92
C LYS A 136 10.29 5.27 -9.75
N ALA A 137 9.85 4.71 -8.63
CA ALA A 137 9.53 5.48 -7.44
C ALA A 137 10.77 6.19 -6.86
N LEU A 138 11.93 5.53 -6.82
CA LEU A 138 13.18 6.17 -6.41
C LEU A 138 13.53 7.36 -7.30
N LYS A 139 13.42 7.20 -8.62
CA LYS A 139 13.70 8.27 -9.57
C LYS A 139 12.74 9.45 -9.41
N VAL A 140 11.46 9.19 -9.21
CA VAL A 140 10.47 10.24 -8.91
C VAL A 140 10.81 10.98 -7.62
N ALA A 141 11.18 10.25 -6.56
CA ALA A 141 11.56 10.83 -5.28
C ALA A 141 12.78 11.76 -5.43
N GLU A 142 13.80 11.33 -6.18
CA GLU A 142 14.98 12.14 -6.49
C GLU A 142 14.61 13.42 -7.26
N GLU A 143 13.86 13.31 -8.36
CA GLU A 143 13.44 14.43 -9.21
C GLU A 143 12.60 15.46 -8.46
N LYS A 144 11.78 15.01 -7.50
CA LYS A 144 10.92 15.87 -6.67
C LYS A 144 11.57 16.31 -5.35
N ASN A 145 12.82 15.90 -5.08
CA ASN A 145 13.50 16.13 -3.80
C ASN A 145 12.71 15.61 -2.59
N ILE A 146 11.95 14.52 -2.76
CA ILE A 146 11.23 13.85 -1.68
C ILE A 146 12.21 12.94 -0.94
N LYS A 147 12.37 13.16 0.37
CA LYS A 147 13.20 12.30 1.21
C LYS A 147 12.49 10.98 1.47
N ILE A 148 13.15 9.88 1.18
CA ILE A 148 12.62 8.54 1.41
C ILE A 148 13.62 7.65 2.15
N LYS A 149 13.11 6.65 2.84
CA LYS A 149 13.85 5.48 3.29
C LYS A 149 13.36 4.26 2.51
N ALA A 150 14.24 3.33 2.20
CA ALA A 150 13.85 2.11 1.48
C ALA A 150 14.47 0.89 2.15
N GLY A 151 13.69 -0.15 2.37
CA GLY A 151 14.16 -1.36 3.02
C GLY A 151 13.07 -2.37 3.34
N ASN A 152 13.38 -3.31 4.22
CA ASN A 152 12.43 -4.31 4.70
C ASN A 152 11.47 -3.70 5.73
N ILE A 153 10.20 -4.07 5.65
CA ILE A 153 9.18 -3.73 6.64
C ILE A 153 8.56 -4.99 7.23
N LEU A 154 7.79 -4.85 8.30
CA LEU A 154 6.95 -5.93 8.83
C LEU A 154 5.50 -5.72 8.40
N THR A 155 4.87 -6.77 7.87
CA THR A 155 3.41 -6.88 7.79
C THR A 155 2.92 -7.76 8.93
N SER A 156 2.18 -7.18 9.88
CA SER A 156 1.67 -7.87 11.06
C SER A 156 0.17 -8.12 10.97
N ASP A 157 -0.28 -9.26 11.50
CA ASP A 157 -1.71 -9.55 11.68
C ASP A 157 -2.28 -8.90 12.93
N GLU A 158 -1.41 -8.42 13.86
CA GLU A 158 -1.80 -7.83 15.14
C GLU A 158 -1.46 -6.34 15.20
N PHE A 159 -2.49 -5.50 15.38
CA PHE A 159 -2.30 -4.07 15.66
C PHE A 159 -2.03 -3.82 17.15
N TYR A 160 -2.77 -4.49 18.02
CA TYR A 160 -2.57 -4.44 19.48
C TYR A 160 -1.83 -5.71 19.91
N ASN A 161 -0.53 -5.58 20.17
CA ASN A 161 0.30 -6.69 20.63
C ASN A 161 0.46 -6.65 22.14
N ASP A 162 0.26 -7.79 22.81
CA ASP A 162 0.39 -7.91 24.27
C ASP A 162 1.84 -7.75 24.76
N ASP A 163 2.83 -8.05 23.90
CA ASP A 163 4.24 -7.81 24.19
C ASP A 163 4.68 -6.44 23.67
N SER A 164 4.78 -5.48 24.56
CA SER A 164 5.26 -4.11 24.26
C SER A 164 6.69 -4.05 23.69
N ASN A 165 7.46 -5.13 23.79
CA ASN A 165 8.81 -5.25 23.27
C ASN A 165 8.87 -6.03 21.95
N TYR A 166 7.74 -6.51 21.42
CA TYR A 166 7.66 -7.30 20.20
C TYR A 166 8.42 -6.67 19.03
N TYR A 167 8.36 -5.34 18.90
CA TYR A 167 9.03 -4.61 17.84
C TYR A 167 10.55 -4.71 17.88
N LYS A 168 11.17 -4.89 19.07
CA LYS A 168 12.63 -4.82 19.26
C LYS A 168 13.36 -5.85 18.40
N LYS A 169 12.89 -7.10 18.39
CA LYS A 169 13.50 -8.15 17.56
C LYS A 169 13.52 -7.82 16.07
N TRP A 170 12.49 -7.11 15.58
CA TRP A 170 12.44 -6.67 14.18
C TRP A 170 13.35 -5.47 13.95
N ALA A 171 13.32 -4.52 14.87
CA ALA A 171 14.18 -3.33 14.83
C ALA A 171 15.67 -3.68 14.84
N ASP A 172 16.08 -4.65 15.67
CA ASP A 172 17.47 -5.14 15.77
C ASP A 172 17.97 -5.75 14.46
N PHE A 173 17.09 -6.30 13.63
CA PHE A 173 17.40 -6.80 12.29
C PHE A 173 17.20 -5.76 11.18
N GLY A 174 17.03 -4.48 11.52
CA GLY A 174 16.95 -3.39 10.56
C GLY A 174 15.60 -3.26 9.84
N VAL A 175 14.53 -3.88 10.34
CA VAL A 175 13.18 -3.67 9.82
C VAL A 175 12.77 -2.23 10.11
N LEU A 176 12.32 -1.50 9.06
CA LEU A 176 12.12 -0.06 9.15
C LEU A 176 10.83 0.33 9.85
N ALA A 177 9.74 -0.37 9.54
CA ALA A 177 8.40 -0.01 9.97
C ALA A 177 7.47 -1.22 9.96
N VAL A 178 6.28 -1.07 10.57
CA VAL A 178 5.19 -2.07 10.58
C VAL A 178 3.92 -1.51 9.95
N GLU A 179 3.24 -2.36 9.18
CA GLU A 179 1.90 -2.15 8.62
C GLU A 179 1.20 -3.51 8.50
N MET A 180 0.06 -3.62 7.78
CA MET A 180 -0.75 -4.83 7.87
C MET A 180 -1.08 -5.51 6.52
N GLU A 181 -0.54 -5.09 5.36
CA GLU A 181 -1.02 -5.53 4.03
C GLU A 181 0.07 -5.92 3.02
N THR A 182 1.24 -5.32 3.09
CA THR A 182 2.26 -5.38 2.02
C THR A 182 2.72 -6.79 1.68
N ALA A 183 2.92 -7.66 2.69
CA ALA A 183 3.32 -9.05 2.43
C ALA A 183 2.25 -9.81 1.62
N GLY A 184 0.96 -9.57 1.93
CA GLY A 184 -0.15 -10.14 1.16
C GLY A 184 -0.21 -9.60 -0.26
N LEU A 185 -0.03 -8.30 -0.43
CA LEU A 185 0.01 -7.63 -1.73
C LEU A 185 1.12 -8.22 -2.61
N TYR A 186 2.36 -8.24 -2.14
CA TYR A 186 3.50 -8.71 -2.92
C TYR A 186 3.37 -10.20 -3.27
N THR A 187 2.90 -11.02 -2.33
CA THR A 187 2.69 -12.46 -2.56
C THR A 187 1.64 -12.71 -3.65
N LEU A 188 0.52 -12.01 -3.61
CA LEU A 188 -0.55 -12.22 -4.60
C LEU A 188 -0.22 -11.58 -5.94
N ALA A 189 0.41 -10.42 -5.99
CA ALA A 189 0.89 -9.82 -7.23
C ALA A 189 1.85 -10.78 -7.97
N SER A 190 2.79 -11.40 -7.25
CA SER A 190 3.68 -12.43 -7.82
C SER A 190 2.92 -13.61 -8.42
N LYS A 191 1.89 -14.10 -7.71
CA LYS A 191 1.03 -15.20 -8.18
C LYS A 191 0.34 -14.87 -9.50
N TYR A 192 -0.17 -13.63 -9.63
CA TYR A 192 -0.92 -13.18 -10.81
C TYR A 192 -0.05 -12.49 -11.85
N LYS A 193 1.29 -12.50 -11.70
CA LYS A 193 2.26 -11.86 -12.60
C LYS A 193 1.99 -10.35 -12.78
N ALA A 194 1.45 -9.73 -11.76
CA ALA A 194 1.26 -8.28 -11.67
C ALA A 194 2.45 -7.63 -10.94
N LYS A 195 2.62 -6.34 -11.14
CA LYS A 195 3.64 -5.53 -10.48
C LYS A 195 3.03 -4.91 -9.22
N ALA A 196 3.78 -4.91 -8.10
CA ALA A 196 3.32 -4.28 -6.87
C ALA A 196 4.41 -3.48 -6.19
N LEU A 197 4.02 -2.39 -5.54
CA LEU A 197 4.86 -1.53 -4.72
C LEU A 197 4.05 -1.01 -3.53
N SER A 198 4.70 -0.87 -2.36
CA SER A 198 4.14 -0.20 -1.18
C SER A 198 4.94 1.04 -0.87
N ILE A 199 4.26 2.18 -0.82
CA ILE A 199 4.78 3.48 -0.38
C ILE A 199 3.99 3.86 0.87
N LEU A 200 4.71 4.12 1.96
CA LEU A 200 4.13 4.25 3.29
C LEU A 200 4.56 5.57 3.92
N THR A 201 3.64 6.29 4.54
CA THR A 201 3.97 7.42 5.41
C THR A 201 3.96 6.96 6.85
N ILE A 202 4.97 7.34 7.61
CA ILE A 202 5.03 7.05 9.04
C ILE A 202 4.00 7.90 9.78
N SER A 203 3.05 7.24 10.43
CA SER A 203 1.96 7.86 11.19
C SER A 203 2.22 7.93 12.69
N ASP A 204 3.07 7.04 13.18
CA ASP A 204 3.41 6.88 14.60
C ASP A 204 4.76 6.20 14.74
N SER A 205 5.30 6.24 15.94
CA SER A 205 6.60 5.61 16.25
C SER A 205 6.45 4.71 17.47
N LEU A 206 6.92 3.45 17.34
CA LEU A 206 6.98 2.53 18.48
C LEU A 206 8.24 2.73 19.33
N VAL A 207 9.16 3.60 18.87
CA VAL A 207 10.41 3.92 19.56
C VAL A 207 10.44 5.32 20.14
N SER A 208 9.43 6.16 19.87
CA SER A 208 9.26 7.50 20.43
C SER A 208 7.76 7.78 20.65
N PRO A 209 7.39 8.76 21.50
CA PRO A 209 5.98 9.08 21.78
C PRO A 209 5.27 9.89 20.66
N GLU A 210 5.85 9.96 19.47
CA GLU A 210 5.31 10.72 18.35
C GLU A 210 4.18 9.95 17.67
N VAL A 211 3.00 10.59 17.52
CA VAL A 211 1.83 10.05 16.81
C VAL A 211 1.16 11.16 15.98
N THR A 212 0.47 10.77 14.90
CA THR A 212 -0.40 11.69 14.14
C THR A 212 -1.87 11.44 14.47
N SER A 213 -2.69 12.49 14.40
CA SER A 213 -4.14 12.36 14.51
C SER A 213 -4.73 11.60 13.29
N ALA A 214 -5.95 11.08 13.45
CA ALA A 214 -6.65 10.43 12.34
C ALA A 214 -6.91 11.40 11.17
N GLU A 215 -7.18 12.68 11.47
CA GLU A 215 -7.39 13.72 10.47
C GLU A 215 -6.10 14.05 9.70
N GLU A 216 -4.96 14.09 10.39
CA GLU A 216 -3.65 14.23 9.73
C GLU A 216 -3.33 13.04 8.83
N ARG A 217 -3.68 11.80 9.23
CA ARG A 217 -3.51 10.60 8.38
C ARG A 217 -4.35 10.66 7.10
N GLU A 218 -5.53 11.29 7.15
CA GLU A 218 -6.41 11.44 6.00
C GLU A 218 -5.89 12.50 5.01
N LYS A 219 -5.44 13.65 5.52
CA LYS A 219 -5.22 14.87 4.73
C LYS A 219 -3.75 15.21 4.45
N THR A 220 -2.81 14.82 5.31
CA THR A 220 -1.44 15.35 5.26
C THR A 220 -0.40 14.43 4.62
N PHE A 221 -0.81 13.29 4.04
CA PHE A 221 0.11 12.39 3.32
C PHE A 221 0.17 12.70 1.82
N SER A 222 0.01 13.98 1.46
CA SER A 222 0.01 14.45 0.07
C SER A 222 1.29 14.08 -0.68
N GLU A 223 2.45 14.20 -0.02
CA GLU A 223 3.74 13.89 -0.61
C GLU A 223 3.86 12.43 -1.04
N MET A 224 3.37 11.49 -0.22
CA MET A 224 3.29 10.06 -0.56
C MET A 224 2.35 9.82 -1.75
N ILE A 225 1.20 10.49 -1.78
CA ILE A 225 0.21 10.33 -2.85
C ILE A 225 0.77 10.88 -4.17
N GLU A 226 1.42 12.04 -4.15
CA GLU A 226 2.09 12.60 -5.32
C GLU A 226 3.19 11.67 -5.84
N LEU A 227 4.04 11.14 -4.95
CA LEU A 227 5.07 10.16 -5.31
C LEU A 227 4.45 8.93 -5.99
N ALA A 228 3.35 8.41 -5.45
CA ALA A 228 2.66 7.25 -5.99
C ALA A 228 2.02 7.54 -7.37
N LEU A 229 1.34 8.67 -7.52
CA LEU A 229 0.70 9.08 -8.78
C LEU A 229 1.74 9.35 -9.88
N GLU A 230 2.82 10.08 -9.57
CA GLU A 230 3.92 10.31 -10.50
C GLU A 230 4.64 9.02 -10.91
N THR A 231 4.75 8.07 -9.99
CA THR A 231 5.26 6.73 -10.31
C THR A 231 4.28 5.99 -11.24
N ALA A 232 2.99 6.05 -10.94
CA ALA A 232 1.93 5.37 -11.69
C ALA A 232 1.86 5.79 -13.17
N ILE A 233 2.05 7.07 -13.47
CA ILE A 233 1.98 7.56 -14.85
C ILE A 233 3.23 7.30 -15.70
N ARG A 234 4.29 6.77 -15.10
CA ARG A 234 5.57 6.43 -15.78
C ARG A 234 5.70 4.95 -16.15
N ILE A 235 4.61 4.20 -15.93
CA ILE A 235 4.56 2.75 -16.19
C ILE A 235 4.20 2.47 -17.63
#